data_523702187de42cb7dd6bf200061da7c1
#
_entry.id   523702187de42cb7dd6bf200061da7c1
#
_cell.length_a   1.000
_cell.length_b   1.000
_cell.length_c   1.000
_cell.angle_alpha   90.00
_cell.angle_beta   90.00
_cell.angle_gamma   90.00
#
_symmetry.space_group_name_H-M   'P 1'
#
loop_
_entity.id
_entity.type
_entity.pdbx_description
1 polymer ?
#
loop_
_entity_poly.entity_id
_entity_poly.type
_entity_poly.pdbx_seq_one_letter_code
_entity_poly.pdbx_strand_id
1 'polypeptide(L)'
;MANFTSEEAVRLKFRIEESDGATTALIEANIAHAHQGIVSRIRPECIEAPPDAVIIGETLLAGAATLRSLGARLALDRRETRLAGHQIETGRRFPALIETAAAAEAEGARLIAPYERYTAESEPVALLTEAH
;
A
#
# COMPACT_ATOMS: atom_id res chain seq x y z
N MET A 1 14.98 5.49 -10.93
CA MET A 1 14.95 5.96 -9.53
C MET A 1 14.68 4.80 -8.61
N ALA A 2 15.50 4.65 -7.59
CA ALA A 2 15.30 3.58 -6.61
C ALA A 2 14.05 3.84 -5.76
N ASN A 3 13.32 2.79 -5.47
CA ASN A 3 12.17 2.88 -4.57
C ASN A 3 12.63 3.19 -3.15
N PHE A 4 11.76 3.75 -2.32
CA PHE A 4 12.09 4.05 -0.93
C PHE A 4 12.09 2.80 -0.07
N THR A 5 11.16 1.88 -0.33
CA THR A 5 11.07 0.63 0.40
C THR A 5 11.60 -0.55 -0.41
N SER A 6 11.60 -1.73 0.17
CA SER A 6 12.08 -2.96 -0.47
C SER A 6 11.09 -4.10 -0.30
N GLU A 7 11.26 -5.13 -1.11
CA GLU A 7 10.47 -6.36 -0.99
C GLU A 7 10.60 -6.95 0.41
N GLU A 8 11.82 -6.97 0.94
CA GLU A 8 12.06 -7.50 2.29
C GLU A 8 11.27 -6.74 3.34
N ALA A 9 11.24 -5.42 3.25
CA ALA A 9 10.51 -4.58 4.20
C ALA A 9 9.01 -4.86 4.14
N VAL A 10 8.46 -5.00 2.94
CA VAL A 10 7.03 -5.31 2.77
C VAL A 10 6.72 -6.70 3.33
N ARG A 11 7.55 -7.68 3.02
CA ARG A 11 7.35 -9.05 3.53
C ARG A 11 7.40 -9.10 5.05
N LEU A 12 8.36 -8.40 5.63
CA LEU A 12 8.52 -8.38 7.08
C LEU A 12 7.33 -7.70 7.77
N LYS A 13 6.91 -6.56 7.24
CA LYS A 13 5.82 -5.78 7.83
C LYS A 13 4.50 -6.53 7.81
N PHE A 14 4.21 -7.23 6.72
CA PHE A 14 2.93 -7.90 6.51
C PHE A 14 3.01 -9.41 6.68
N ARG A 15 4.17 -9.92 7.08
CA ARG A 15 4.40 -11.36 7.31
C ARG A 15 4.01 -12.20 6.11
N ILE A 16 4.46 -11.78 4.94
CA ILE A 16 4.23 -12.51 3.70
C ILE A 16 5.30 -13.57 3.58
N GLU A 17 4.91 -14.82 3.69
CA GLU A 17 5.84 -15.94 3.71
C GLU A 17 5.98 -16.65 2.37
N GLU A 18 5.04 -16.44 1.46
CA GLU A 18 5.08 -17.06 0.15
C GLU A 18 6.35 -16.64 -0.59
N SER A 19 7.20 -17.61 -0.90
CA SER A 19 8.51 -17.35 -1.49
C SER A 19 8.58 -17.63 -2.99
N ASP A 20 7.44 -17.83 -3.65
CA ASP A 20 7.44 -18.07 -5.08
C ASP A 20 7.75 -16.80 -5.88
N GLY A 21 8.21 -16.99 -7.11
CA GLY A 21 8.58 -15.87 -7.97
C GLY A 21 7.40 -14.97 -8.33
N ALA A 22 6.20 -15.53 -8.39
CA ALA A 22 5.00 -14.75 -8.70
C ALA A 22 4.69 -13.75 -7.59
N THR A 23 4.83 -14.17 -6.32
CA THR A 23 4.60 -13.28 -5.18
C THR A 23 5.67 -12.19 -5.12
N THR A 24 6.93 -12.54 -5.37
CA THR A 24 8.02 -11.57 -5.42
C THR A 24 7.76 -10.52 -6.50
N ALA A 25 7.38 -10.96 -7.70
CA ALA A 25 7.09 -10.04 -8.80
C ALA A 25 5.91 -9.13 -8.48
N LEU A 26 4.89 -9.66 -7.82
CA LEU A 26 3.71 -8.89 -7.39
C LEU A 26 4.10 -7.80 -6.41
N ILE A 27 4.90 -8.14 -5.41
CA ILE A 27 5.35 -7.18 -4.41
C ILE A 27 6.18 -6.08 -5.07
N GLU A 28 7.12 -6.45 -5.93
CA GLU A 28 7.96 -5.48 -6.62
C GLU A 28 7.16 -4.54 -7.51
N ALA A 29 6.17 -5.07 -8.23
CA ALA A 29 5.28 -4.25 -9.06
C ALA A 29 4.47 -3.27 -8.21
N ASN A 30 3.97 -3.72 -7.07
CA ASN A 30 3.21 -2.86 -6.17
C ASN A 30 4.07 -1.79 -5.52
N ILE A 31 5.34 -2.11 -5.21
CA ILE A 31 6.29 -1.12 -4.71
C ILE A 31 6.52 -0.05 -5.76
N ALA A 32 6.78 -0.45 -6.99
CA ALA A 32 7.02 0.50 -8.09
C ALA A 32 5.81 1.41 -8.30
N HIS A 33 4.62 0.85 -8.27
CA HIS A 33 3.39 1.61 -8.44
C HIS A 33 3.17 2.60 -7.29
N ALA A 34 3.34 2.14 -6.06
CA ALA A 34 3.21 3.00 -4.88
C ALA A 34 4.24 4.13 -4.93
N HIS A 35 5.47 3.81 -5.30
CA HIS A 35 6.54 4.79 -5.41
C HIS A 35 6.19 5.90 -6.40
N GLN A 36 5.73 5.53 -7.60
CA GLN A 36 5.32 6.51 -8.60
C GLN A 36 4.24 7.44 -8.08
N GLY A 37 3.24 6.87 -7.41
CA GLY A 37 2.16 7.66 -6.82
C GLY A 37 2.66 8.63 -5.76
N ILE A 38 3.57 8.18 -4.92
CA ILE A 38 4.12 9.01 -3.84
C ILE A 38 4.98 10.14 -4.41
N VAL A 39 5.93 9.84 -5.30
CA VAL A 39 6.82 10.87 -5.83
C VAL A 39 6.07 11.93 -6.63
N SER A 40 4.92 11.59 -7.19
CA SER A 40 4.10 12.56 -7.91
C SER A 40 3.38 13.54 -6.97
N ARG A 41 3.32 13.24 -5.68
CA ARG A 41 2.57 14.03 -4.69
C ARG A 41 3.43 14.74 -3.66
N ILE A 42 4.63 14.23 -3.37
CA ILE A 42 5.46 14.82 -2.31
C ILE A 42 6.36 15.92 -2.84
N ARG A 43 6.87 16.71 -1.92
CA ARG A 43 7.78 17.81 -2.27
C ARG A 43 9.13 17.25 -2.77
N PRO A 44 9.78 17.93 -3.74
CA PRO A 44 11.02 17.43 -4.33
C PRO A 44 12.13 17.13 -3.33
N GLU A 45 12.27 17.94 -2.28
CA GLU A 45 13.30 17.71 -1.26
C GLU A 45 13.07 16.41 -0.50
N CYS A 46 11.82 15.94 -0.44
CA CYS A 46 11.49 14.66 0.21
C CYS A 46 11.75 13.46 -0.70
N ILE A 47 11.93 13.69 -1.99
CA ILE A 47 12.33 12.62 -2.91
C ILE A 47 13.82 12.34 -2.78
N GLU A 48 14.63 13.39 -2.70
CA GLU A 48 16.07 13.26 -2.57
C GLU A 48 16.50 12.72 -1.20
N ALA A 49 15.82 13.16 -0.16
CA ALA A 49 16.09 12.75 1.22
C ALA A 49 14.77 12.37 1.87
N PRO A 50 14.25 11.16 1.60
CA PRO A 50 12.92 10.79 2.11
C PRO A 50 12.91 10.64 3.62
N PRO A 51 11.94 11.31 4.29
CA PRO A 51 11.73 11.08 5.72
C PRO A 51 11.31 9.62 5.98
N ASP A 52 11.58 9.14 7.19
CA ASP A 52 11.20 7.78 7.56
C ASP A 52 9.71 7.55 7.36
N ALA A 53 8.87 8.54 7.66
CA ALA A 53 7.43 8.43 7.48
C ALA A 53 7.04 8.15 6.02
N VAL A 54 7.76 8.73 5.07
CA VAL A 54 7.51 8.49 3.64
C VAL A 54 7.92 7.08 3.26
N ILE A 55 9.05 6.61 3.77
CA ILE A 55 9.53 5.25 3.52
C ILE A 55 8.53 4.23 4.08
N ILE A 56 8.11 4.42 5.32
CA ILE A 56 7.12 3.56 5.96
C ILE A 56 5.80 3.63 5.20
N GLY A 57 5.40 4.82 4.79
CA GLY A 57 4.19 5.01 4.00
C GLY A 57 4.20 4.21 2.70
N GLU A 58 5.33 4.23 1.98
CA GLU A 58 5.45 3.44 0.76
C GLU A 58 5.35 1.95 1.05
N THR A 59 5.97 1.48 2.14
CA THR A 59 5.87 0.08 2.57
C THR A 59 4.41 -0.30 2.82
N LEU A 60 3.67 0.55 3.54
CA LEU A 60 2.28 0.28 3.86
C LEU A 60 1.38 0.27 2.63
N LEU A 61 1.57 1.23 1.72
CA LEU A 61 0.77 1.28 0.50
C LEU A 61 1.05 0.09 -0.42
N ALA A 62 2.32 -0.26 -0.60
CA ALA A 62 2.70 -1.41 -1.42
C ALA A 62 2.19 -2.71 -0.80
N GLY A 63 2.30 -2.82 0.52
CA GLY A 63 1.81 -3.99 1.24
C GLY A 63 0.30 -4.13 1.16
N ALA A 64 -0.42 -3.02 1.28
CA ALA A 64 -1.88 -3.02 1.16
C ALA A 64 -2.32 -3.53 -0.22
N ALA A 65 -1.67 -3.04 -1.28
CA ALA A 65 -1.97 -3.48 -2.64
C ALA A 65 -1.68 -4.97 -2.81
N THR A 66 -0.58 -5.44 -2.21
CA THR A 66 -0.22 -6.86 -2.25
C THR A 66 -1.26 -7.72 -1.52
N LEU A 67 -1.70 -7.28 -0.33
CA LEU A 67 -2.73 -8.01 0.41
C LEU A 67 -4.04 -8.09 -0.35
N ARG A 68 -4.42 -7.01 -1.05
CA ARG A 68 -5.64 -7.02 -1.87
C ARG A 68 -5.54 -8.02 -3.00
N SER A 69 -4.38 -8.11 -3.64
CA SER A 69 -4.16 -9.08 -4.72
C SER A 69 -4.18 -10.51 -4.19
N LEU A 70 -3.55 -10.74 -3.04
CA LEU A 70 -3.57 -12.05 -2.39
C LEU A 70 -4.98 -12.42 -1.94
N GLY A 71 -5.72 -11.45 -1.44
CA GLY A 71 -7.12 -11.65 -1.05
C GLY A 71 -8.00 -12.02 -2.24
N ALA A 72 -7.80 -11.36 -3.37
CA ALA A 72 -8.53 -11.69 -4.59
C ALA A 72 -8.24 -13.12 -5.06
N ARG A 73 -6.95 -13.52 -4.98
CA ARG A 73 -6.54 -14.89 -5.31
C ARG A 73 -7.21 -15.90 -4.38
N LEU A 74 -7.25 -15.59 -3.09
CA LEU A 74 -7.90 -16.44 -2.10
C LEU A 74 -9.39 -16.59 -2.36
N ALA A 75 -10.04 -15.49 -2.75
CA ALA A 75 -11.46 -15.51 -3.07
C ALA A 75 -11.73 -16.42 -4.28
N LEU A 76 -10.86 -16.40 -5.28
CA LEU A 76 -10.95 -17.27 -6.45
C LEU A 76 -10.76 -18.73 -6.06
N ASP A 77 -9.74 -19.04 -5.28
CA ASP A 77 -9.46 -20.38 -4.79
C ASP A 77 -10.64 -20.92 -3.97
N ARG A 78 -11.22 -20.09 -3.12
CA ARG A 78 -12.39 -20.46 -2.34
C ARG A 78 -13.58 -20.80 -3.23
N ARG A 79 -13.75 -20.06 -4.30
CA ARG A 79 -14.82 -20.30 -5.27
C ARG A 79 -14.64 -21.65 -5.96
N GLU A 80 -13.43 -21.94 -6.40
CA GLU A 80 -13.08 -23.21 -7.02
C GLU A 80 -13.26 -24.37 -6.05
N THR A 81 -12.83 -24.20 -4.81
CA THR A 81 -12.94 -25.21 -3.78
C THR A 81 -14.40 -25.50 -3.45
N ARG A 82 -15.25 -24.49 -3.44
CA ARG A 82 -16.68 -24.66 -3.22
C ARG A 82 -17.31 -25.50 -4.34
N LEU A 83 -16.89 -25.27 -5.57
CA LEU A 83 -17.34 -26.05 -6.71
C LEU A 83 -16.88 -27.49 -6.62
N ALA A 84 -15.72 -27.73 -6.01
CA ALA A 84 -15.20 -29.08 -5.79
C ALA A 84 -15.80 -29.77 -4.57
N GLY A 85 -16.68 -29.10 -3.82
CA GLY A 85 -17.34 -29.70 -2.67
C GLY A 85 -16.55 -29.63 -1.37
N HIS A 86 -15.44 -28.91 -1.36
CA HIS A 86 -14.63 -28.73 -0.15
C HIS A 86 -14.98 -27.43 0.54
N GLN A 87 -15.17 -27.50 1.83
CA GLN A 87 -15.31 -26.29 2.63
C GLN A 87 -13.96 -25.99 3.27
N ILE A 88 -13.37 -24.89 2.87
CA ILE A 88 -12.12 -24.43 3.48
C ILE A 88 -12.44 -23.22 4.34
N GLU A 89 -11.78 -23.13 5.49
CA GLU A 89 -11.91 -22.00 6.39
C GLU A 89 -11.18 -20.74 5.89
N THR A 90 -11.19 -20.52 4.60
CA THR A 90 -10.62 -19.31 4.00
C THR A 90 -11.55 -18.11 4.17
N GLY A 91 -12.80 -18.36 4.54
CA GLY A 91 -13.80 -17.32 4.67
C GLY A 91 -13.48 -16.24 5.69
N ARG A 92 -12.69 -16.57 6.73
CA ARG A 92 -12.28 -15.61 7.75
C ARG A 92 -11.01 -14.87 7.34
N ARG A 93 -10.17 -15.51 6.54
CA ARG A 93 -8.88 -14.95 6.13
C ARG A 93 -9.06 -13.82 5.11
N PHE A 94 -10.00 -13.96 4.21
CA PHE A 94 -10.24 -12.95 3.19
C PHE A 94 -10.67 -11.60 3.78
N PRO A 95 -11.70 -11.53 4.65
CA PRO A 95 -12.06 -10.26 5.28
C PRO A 95 -10.93 -9.66 6.11
N ALA A 96 -10.16 -10.50 6.81
CA ALA A 96 -9.03 -10.03 7.61
C ALA A 96 -7.96 -9.37 6.74
N LEU A 97 -7.68 -9.94 5.56
CA LEU A 97 -6.73 -9.36 4.63
C LEU A 97 -7.21 -8.00 4.12
N ILE A 98 -8.49 -7.88 3.80
CA ILE A 98 -9.07 -6.63 3.31
C ILE A 98 -9.06 -5.56 4.40
N GLU A 99 -9.38 -5.92 5.63
CA GLU A 99 -9.34 -4.98 6.76
C GLU A 99 -7.92 -4.50 7.02
N THR A 100 -6.95 -5.41 7.00
CA THR A 100 -5.54 -5.07 7.18
C THR A 100 -5.06 -4.16 6.06
N ALA A 101 -5.45 -4.44 4.83
CA ALA A 101 -5.10 -3.61 3.69
C ALA A 101 -5.68 -2.21 3.82
N ALA A 102 -6.95 -2.09 4.19
CA ALA A 102 -7.59 -0.79 4.37
C ALA A 102 -6.93 0.03 5.47
N ALA A 103 -6.61 -0.62 6.59
CA ALA A 103 -5.92 0.05 7.70
C ALA A 103 -4.53 0.51 7.28
N ALA A 104 -3.80 -0.32 6.54
CA ALA A 104 -2.46 0.02 6.05
C ALA A 104 -2.50 1.19 5.07
N GLU A 105 -3.49 1.21 4.17
CA GLU A 105 -3.66 2.33 3.24
C GLU A 105 -3.92 3.63 3.96
N ALA A 106 -4.81 3.60 4.94
CA ALA A 106 -5.14 4.81 5.72
C ALA A 106 -3.92 5.31 6.49
N GLU A 107 -3.19 4.40 7.13
CA GLU A 107 -1.98 4.76 7.87
C GLU A 107 -0.89 5.28 6.94
N GLY A 108 -0.69 4.63 5.79
CA GLY A 108 0.29 5.07 4.81
C GLY A 108 -0.01 6.46 4.29
N ALA A 109 -1.27 6.73 3.94
CA ALA A 109 -1.69 8.04 3.48
C ALA A 109 -1.48 9.10 4.56
N ARG A 110 -1.79 8.77 5.80
CA ARG A 110 -1.61 9.67 6.94
C ARG A 110 -0.15 10.04 7.15
N LEU A 111 0.75 9.06 7.02
CA LEU A 111 2.18 9.30 7.19
C LEU A 111 2.77 10.15 6.09
N ILE A 112 2.27 10.05 4.87
CA ILE A 112 2.78 10.77 3.71
C ILE A 112 2.20 12.19 3.64
N ALA A 113 0.99 12.39 4.12
CA ALA A 113 0.26 13.65 3.97
C ALA A 113 1.06 14.91 4.36
N PRO A 114 1.83 14.95 5.47
CA PRO A 114 2.59 16.15 5.82
C PRO A 114 3.66 16.53 4.80
N TYR A 115 4.05 15.61 3.94
CA TYR A 115 5.14 15.82 2.98
C TYR A 115 4.63 16.06 1.55
N GLU A 116 3.32 16.05 1.36
CA GLU A 116 2.72 16.28 0.04
C GLU A 116 2.86 17.74 -0.37
N ARG A 117 2.91 17.96 -1.69
CA ARG A 117 2.90 19.30 -2.24
C ARG A 117 1.52 19.90 -2.05
N TYR A 118 1.49 21.22 -1.84
CA TYR A 118 0.21 21.91 -1.81
C TYR A 118 -0.42 21.85 -3.18
N THR A 119 -1.68 21.47 -3.24
CA THR A 119 -2.46 21.52 -4.47
C THR A 119 -3.25 22.81 -4.51
N ALA A 120 -3.75 23.16 -5.70
CA ALA A 120 -4.62 24.30 -5.86
C ALA A 120 -5.90 24.18 -5.03
N GLU A 121 -6.28 22.97 -4.67
CA GLU A 121 -7.45 22.73 -3.84
C GLU A 121 -7.18 23.01 -2.37
N SER A 122 -5.95 22.80 -1.92
CA SER A 122 -5.56 23.02 -0.51
C SER A 122 -5.26 24.49 -0.23
N GLU A 123 -4.57 25.16 -1.15
CA GLU A 123 -4.16 26.54 -0.98
C GLU A 123 -5.32 27.53 -0.81
N PRO A 124 -6.37 27.46 -1.63
CA PRO A 124 -7.47 28.43 -1.50
C PRO A 124 -8.11 28.47 -0.12
N VAL A 125 -8.19 27.33 0.54
CA VAL A 125 -8.77 27.26 1.89
C VAL A 125 -7.89 28.01 2.88
N ALA A 126 -6.59 27.79 2.82
CA ALA A 126 -5.63 28.48 3.68
C ALA A 126 -5.61 29.99 3.40
N LEU A 127 -5.62 30.36 2.11
CA LEU A 127 -5.61 31.76 1.72
C LEU A 127 -6.87 32.51 2.15
N LEU A 128 -8.02 31.86 2.02
CA LEU A 128 -9.28 32.44 2.47
C LEU A 128 -9.29 32.67 3.96
N THR A 129 -8.70 31.76 4.71
CA THR A 129 -8.59 31.89 6.15
C THR A 129 -7.67 33.07 6.52
N GLU A 130 -6.59 33.21 5.80
CA GLU A 130 -5.62 34.31 6.06
C GLU A 130 -6.14 35.69 5.62
N ALA A 131 -6.99 35.71 4.62
CA ALA A 131 -7.55 36.94 4.11
C ALA A 131 -8.55 37.59 5.08
N HIS A 132 -9.00 36.85 6.04
CA HIS A 132 -9.94 37.36 7.05
C HIS A 132 -9.25 37.62 8.38
#